data_e99e38e946920f375ccbc671d8ca4439
#
_entry.id   e99e38e946920f375ccbc671d8ca4439
#
_cell.length_a   1.000
_cell.length_b   1.000
_cell.length_c   1.000
_cell.angle_alpha   90.00
_cell.angle_beta   90.00
_cell.angle_gamma   90.00
#
_symmetry.space_group_name_H-M   'P 1'
#
loop_
_entity.id
_entity.type
_entity.pdbx_description
1 polymer ?
#
loop_
_entity_poly.entity_id
_entity_poly.type
_entity_poly.pdbx_seq_one_letter_code
_entity_poly.pdbx_strand_id
1 'polypeptide(L)'
;NEQAILLDVEVNVPEYDANFIIKLKAKLDNYTIDKENNTITVNDVKTLGRIVSEFDKNISAYSYNRELAFYSFLLSLCAKKYYEMDNPIIKGNYLVVSTIPKYYTKVVPMTKFMYYEGWKQFTILFKLVAENIAKEHSDFGVWI
;
A
#
# COMPACT_ATOMS: atom_id res chain seq x y z
N ASN A 1 5.23 16.22 -3.92
CA ASN A 1 5.11 15.68 -5.28
C ASN A 1 4.60 14.25 -5.23
N GLU A 2 3.45 14.01 -5.86
CA GLU A 2 2.91 12.67 -6.00
C GLU A 2 3.81 11.83 -6.90
N GLN A 3 4.06 10.59 -6.50
CA GLN A 3 4.90 9.67 -7.25
C GLN A 3 4.13 8.40 -7.57
N ALA A 4 4.18 7.98 -8.83
CA ALA A 4 3.54 6.76 -9.29
C ALA A 4 4.54 5.60 -9.31
N ILE A 5 4.11 4.46 -8.78
CA ILE A 5 4.85 3.20 -8.87
C ILE A 5 4.03 2.23 -9.69
N LEU A 6 4.67 1.61 -10.66
CA LEU A 6 4.08 0.56 -11.49
C LEU A 6 4.91 -0.70 -11.31
N LEU A 7 4.24 -1.80 -11.05
CA LEU A 7 4.91 -3.09 -10.85
C LEU A 7 4.09 -4.22 -11.48
N ASP A 8 4.75 -5.07 -12.24
CA ASP A 8 4.18 -6.29 -12.78
C ASP A 8 4.47 -7.44 -11.81
N VAL A 9 3.42 -8.14 -11.39
CA VAL A 9 3.51 -9.28 -10.47
C VAL A 9 3.01 -10.52 -11.19
N GLU A 10 3.86 -11.54 -11.25
CA GLU A 10 3.46 -12.85 -11.75
C GLU A 10 2.59 -13.57 -10.73
N VAL A 11 1.46 -14.10 -11.19
CA VAL A 11 0.49 -14.78 -10.34
C VAL A 11 0.18 -16.15 -10.91
N ASN A 12 0.16 -17.14 -10.03
CA ASN A 12 -0.26 -18.49 -10.35
C ASN A 12 -1.51 -18.82 -9.53
N VAL A 13 -2.58 -19.24 -10.21
CA VAL A 13 -3.81 -19.71 -9.56
C VAL A 13 -4.02 -21.15 -9.98
N PRO A 14 -3.50 -22.13 -9.21
CA PRO A 14 -3.50 -23.55 -9.60
C PRO A 14 -4.89 -24.13 -9.84
N GLU A 15 -5.90 -23.66 -9.11
CA GLU A 15 -7.29 -24.14 -9.23
C GLU A 15 -7.87 -23.94 -10.64
N TYR A 16 -7.32 -22.99 -11.40
CA TYR A 16 -7.73 -22.69 -12.77
C TYR A 16 -6.62 -22.95 -13.79
N ASP A 17 -5.51 -23.57 -13.37
CA ASP A 17 -4.31 -23.79 -14.21
C ASP A 17 -3.89 -22.49 -14.90
N ALA A 18 -3.88 -21.40 -14.14
CA ALA A 18 -3.72 -20.05 -14.67
C ALA A 18 -2.42 -19.42 -14.21
N ASN A 19 -1.65 -18.90 -15.16
CA ASN A 19 -0.47 -18.04 -14.93
C ASN A 19 -0.66 -16.75 -15.69
N PHE A 20 -0.56 -15.62 -15.02
CA PHE A 20 -0.73 -14.31 -15.64
C PHE A 20 -0.02 -13.22 -14.85
N ILE A 21 0.04 -12.03 -15.42
CA ILE A 21 0.64 -10.87 -14.79
C ILE A 21 -0.47 -9.93 -14.33
N ILE A 22 -0.42 -9.54 -13.06
CA ILE A 22 -1.23 -8.44 -12.54
C ILE A 22 -0.36 -7.18 -12.49
N LYS A 23 -0.84 -6.11 -13.10
CA LYS A 23 -0.18 -4.81 -13.05
C LYS A 23 -0.69 -4.05 -11.83
N LEU A 24 0.22 -3.81 -10.89
CA LEU A 24 -0.07 -3.02 -9.69
C LEU A 24 0.37 -1.58 -9.92
N LYS A 25 -0.48 -0.67 -9.48
CA LYS A 25 -0.21 0.76 -9.57
C LYS A 25 -0.50 1.41 -8.22
N ALA A 26 0.41 2.22 -7.76
CA ALA A 26 0.21 3.07 -6.60
C ALA A 26 0.63 4.49 -6.91
N LYS A 27 -0.08 5.43 -6.33
CA LYS A 27 0.26 6.86 -6.39
C LYS A 27 0.49 7.30 -4.96
N LEU A 28 1.73 7.61 -4.64
CA LEU A 28 2.15 7.96 -3.30
C LEU A 28 2.29 9.48 -3.18
N ASP A 29 1.83 10.04 -2.07
CA ASP A 29 1.99 11.47 -1.80
C ASP A 29 3.47 11.82 -1.63
N ASN A 30 4.17 11.03 -0.83
CA ASN A 30 5.59 11.23 -0.60
C ASN A 30 6.22 9.96 -0.04
N TYR A 31 7.46 9.70 -0.41
CA TYR A 31 8.32 8.74 0.29
C TYR A 31 9.77 9.21 0.26
N THR A 32 10.53 8.82 1.27
CA THR A 32 11.94 9.16 1.40
C THR A 32 12.81 7.92 1.50
N ILE A 33 13.99 8.00 0.89
CA ILE A 33 14.97 6.92 0.84
C ILE A 33 16.16 7.30 1.72
N ASP A 34 16.44 6.48 2.71
CA ASP A 34 17.61 6.60 3.56
C ASP A 34 18.49 5.37 3.38
N LYS A 35 19.44 5.45 2.46
CA LYS A 35 20.33 4.32 2.14
C LYS A 35 21.28 4.00 3.29
N GLU A 36 21.71 5.00 4.03
CA GLU A 36 22.64 4.84 5.14
C GLU A 36 22.01 3.95 6.23
N ASN A 37 20.73 4.14 6.54
CA ASN A 37 20.01 3.36 7.53
C ASN A 37 19.15 2.24 6.93
N ASN A 38 19.29 2.00 5.63
CA ASN A 38 18.51 0.99 4.90
C ASN A 38 17.01 1.09 5.17
N THR A 39 16.48 2.32 5.11
CA THR A 39 15.09 2.61 5.48
C THR A 39 14.39 3.39 4.37
N ILE A 40 13.14 3.02 4.08
CA ILE A 40 12.21 3.77 3.24
C ILE A 40 11.05 4.22 4.11
N THR A 41 10.74 5.51 4.10
CA THR A 41 9.61 6.06 4.86
C THR A 41 8.53 6.54 3.90
N VAL A 42 7.33 6.01 4.04
CA VAL A 42 6.17 6.40 3.24
C VAL A 42 5.32 7.37 4.06
N ASN A 43 5.04 8.52 3.50
CA ASN A 43 4.19 9.53 4.12
C ASN A 43 2.91 9.67 3.31
N ASP A 44 1.78 9.42 3.93
CA ASP A 44 0.47 9.49 3.32
C ASP A 44 -0.33 10.65 3.95
N VAL A 45 -0.72 11.61 3.13
CA VAL A 45 -1.43 12.80 3.58
C VAL A 45 -2.91 12.52 3.69
N LYS A 46 -3.48 12.79 4.86
CA LYS A 46 -4.92 12.68 5.09
C LYS A 46 -5.49 14.00 5.61
N THR A 47 -6.58 14.43 5.01
CA THR A 47 -7.33 15.59 5.51
C THR A 47 -8.47 15.11 6.39
N LEU A 48 -8.79 15.87 7.41
CA LEU A 48 -9.82 15.52 8.39
C LEU A 48 -10.68 16.75 8.68
N GLY A 49 -12.00 16.63 8.50
CA GLY A 49 -12.99 17.66 8.84
C GLY A 49 -13.31 17.75 10.33
N ARG A 50 -12.39 17.27 11.18
CA ARG A 50 -12.51 17.21 12.63
C ARG A 50 -11.19 17.57 13.28
N ILE A 51 -11.12 17.53 14.62
CA ILE A 51 -9.87 17.71 15.35
C ILE A 51 -8.95 16.52 15.12
N VAL A 52 -7.65 16.76 15.00
CA VAL A 52 -6.66 15.72 14.64
C VAL A 52 -6.61 14.55 15.61
N SER A 53 -7.00 14.75 16.87
CA SER A 53 -7.05 13.68 17.87
C SER A 53 -8.09 12.58 17.55
N GLU A 54 -9.05 12.86 16.66
CA GLU A 54 -10.06 11.86 16.23
C GLU A 54 -9.62 10.99 15.06
N PHE A 55 -8.44 11.23 14.50
CA PHE A 55 -7.98 10.51 13.32
C PHE A 55 -7.85 9.00 13.53
N ASP A 56 -7.45 8.57 14.70
CA ASP A 56 -7.24 7.15 15.01
C ASP A 56 -8.49 6.30 14.72
N LYS A 57 -9.67 6.88 14.92
CA LYS A 57 -10.96 6.23 14.60
C LYS A 57 -11.14 6.02 13.10
N ASN A 58 -10.57 6.90 12.27
CA ASN A 58 -10.70 6.85 10.83
C ASN A 58 -9.80 5.80 10.19
N ILE A 59 -8.69 5.43 10.82
CA ILE A 59 -7.76 4.45 10.28
C ILE A 59 -8.47 3.13 9.98
N SER A 60 -9.21 2.62 10.96
CA SER A 60 -9.97 1.38 10.80
C SER A 60 -11.19 1.56 9.90
N ALA A 61 -11.96 2.66 10.10
CA ALA A 61 -13.20 2.91 9.37
C ALA A 61 -13.00 3.00 7.85
N TYR A 62 -11.89 3.60 7.41
CA TYR A 62 -11.58 3.79 5.98
C TYR A 62 -10.48 2.85 5.47
N SER A 63 -10.01 1.93 6.30
CA SER A 63 -8.95 0.97 5.94
C SER A 63 -7.67 1.65 5.44
N TYR A 64 -7.30 2.77 6.02
CA TYR A 64 -6.07 3.49 5.65
C TYR A 64 -4.82 2.64 5.87
N ASN A 65 -4.84 1.80 6.89
CA ASN A 65 -3.75 0.86 7.16
C ASN A 65 -3.54 -0.14 6.02
N ARG A 66 -4.59 -0.58 5.34
CA ARG A 66 -4.49 -1.46 4.16
C ARG A 66 -3.80 -0.75 3.00
N GLU A 67 -4.19 0.49 2.74
CA GLU A 67 -3.59 1.31 1.70
C GLU A 67 -2.09 1.52 1.95
N LEU A 68 -1.72 1.89 3.17
CA LEU A 68 -0.34 2.14 3.53
C LEU A 68 0.50 0.84 3.53
N ALA A 69 -0.08 -0.28 3.93
CA ALA A 69 0.55 -1.59 3.82
C ALA A 69 0.80 -1.99 2.36
N PHE A 70 -0.15 -1.69 1.47
CA PHE A 70 0.00 -1.92 0.03
C PHE A 70 1.14 -1.08 -0.56
N TYR A 71 1.21 0.20 -0.23
CA TYR A 71 2.30 1.06 -0.69
C TYR A 71 3.66 0.56 -0.19
N SER A 72 3.72 0.13 1.06
CA SER A 72 4.93 -0.43 1.65
C SER A 72 5.38 -1.71 0.93
N PHE A 73 4.43 -2.56 0.58
CA PHE A 73 4.69 -3.77 -0.20
C PHE A 73 5.29 -3.44 -1.58
N LEU A 74 4.68 -2.53 -2.31
CA LEU A 74 5.19 -2.11 -3.62
C LEU A 74 6.61 -1.57 -3.52
N LEU A 75 6.87 -0.71 -2.55
CA LEU A 75 8.20 -0.15 -2.35
C LEU A 75 9.24 -1.21 -1.97
N SER A 76 8.87 -2.20 -1.17
CA SER A 76 9.77 -3.29 -0.83
C SER A 76 10.18 -4.11 -2.04
N LEU A 77 9.25 -4.37 -2.96
CA LEU A 77 9.54 -5.08 -4.21
C LEU A 77 10.38 -4.25 -5.19
N CYS A 78 10.17 -2.95 -5.21
CA CYS A 78 10.90 -2.03 -6.09
C CYS A 78 12.27 -1.62 -5.55
N ALA A 79 12.52 -1.81 -4.26
CA ALA A 79 13.69 -1.26 -3.58
C ALA A 79 15.01 -1.75 -4.17
N LYS A 80 15.12 -3.05 -4.46
CA LYS A 80 16.33 -3.62 -5.06
C LYS A 80 16.57 -3.09 -6.46
N LYS A 81 15.53 -3.09 -7.29
CA LYS A 81 15.61 -2.72 -8.69
C LYS A 81 15.93 -1.23 -8.89
N TYR A 82 15.26 -0.35 -8.15
CA TYR A 82 15.31 1.09 -8.39
C TYR A 82 16.25 1.83 -7.44
N TYR A 83 16.52 1.29 -6.26
CA TYR A 83 17.29 1.96 -5.22
C TYR A 83 18.50 1.18 -4.74
N GLU A 84 18.72 -0.03 -5.27
CA GLU A 84 19.82 -0.92 -4.88
C GLU A 84 19.83 -1.22 -3.38
N MET A 85 18.65 -1.33 -2.79
CA MET A 85 18.48 -1.62 -1.37
C MET A 85 18.02 -3.06 -1.16
N ASP A 86 18.70 -3.78 -0.27
CA ASP A 86 18.34 -5.15 0.12
C ASP A 86 17.51 -5.14 1.40
N ASN A 87 16.29 -5.70 1.32
CA ASN A 87 15.37 -5.85 2.44
C ASN A 87 15.29 -4.60 3.33
N PRO A 88 14.94 -3.43 2.76
CA PRO A 88 14.90 -2.21 3.55
C PRO A 88 13.82 -2.28 4.63
N ILE A 89 14.04 -1.55 5.71
CA ILE A 89 13.02 -1.30 6.71
C ILE A 89 12.04 -0.30 6.12
N ILE A 90 10.76 -0.67 6.07
CA ILE A 90 9.70 0.22 5.59
C ILE A 90 8.96 0.80 6.78
N LYS A 91 8.94 2.12 6.88
CA LYS A 91 8.17 2.86 7.88
C LYS A 91 7.06 3.63 7.19
N GLY A 92 5.94 3.78 7.86
CA GLY A 92 4.80 4.54 7.34
C GLY A 92 4.32 5.58 8.33
N ASN A 93 3.90 6.73 7.82
CA ASN A 93 3.30 7.78 8.60
C ASN A 93 2.07 8.32 7.88
N TYR A 94 1.03 8.65 8.65
CA TYR A 94 -0.04 9.51 8.20
C TYR A 94 0.28 10.95 8.59
N LEU A 95 0.26 11.84 7.61
CA LEU A 95 0.37 13.28 7.85
C LEU A 95 -1.04 13.85 7.84
N VAL A 96 -1.59 14.06 9.03
CA VAL A 96 -2.99 14.44 9.20
C VAL A 96 -3.09 15.95 9.29
N VAL A 97 -3.96 16.52 8.45
CA VAL A 97 -4.24 17.97 8.43
C VAL A 97 -5.72 18.21 8.70
N SER A 98 -6.04 18.93 9.77
CA SER A 98 -7.41 19.32 10.03
C SER A 98 -7.85 20.46 9.09
N THR A 99 -9.05 20.35 8.54
CA THR A 99 -9.66 21.42 7.74
C THR A 99 -10.47 22.41 8.60
N ILE A 100 -10.59 22.15 9.91
CA ILE A 100 -11.23 23.06 10.86
C ILE A 100 -10.28 24.22 11.15
N PRO A 101 -10.81 25.46 11.36
CA PRO A 101 -10.00 26.63 11.72
C PRO A 101 -9.00 26.35 12.85
N LYS A 102 -7.81 26.90 12.70
CA LYS A 102 -6.49 26.67 13.26
C LYS A 102 -5.70 25.60 12.50
N TYR A 103 -6.33 24.74 11.72
CA TYR A 103 -5.66 23.82 10.77
C TYR A 103 -4.51 23.04 11.38
N TYR A 104 -4.71 22.46 12.57
CA TYR A 104 -3.69 21.68 13.24
C TYR A 104 -3.25 20.49 12.40
N THR A 105 -1.99 20.14 12.53
CA THR A 105 -1.39 18.98 11.88
C THR A 105 -0.91 17.98 12.91
N LYS A 106 -0.90 16.70 12.54
CA LYS A 106 -0.39 15.63 13.39
C LYS A 106 0.30 14.57 12.52
N VAL A 107 1.42 14.06 12.99
CA VAL A 107 2.06 12.90 12.39
C VAL A 107 1.65 11.67 13.19
N VAL A 108 1.04 10.70 12.53
CA VAL A 108 0.61 9.44 13.15
C VAL A 108 1.45 8.31 12.56
N PRO A 109 2.45 7.80 13.31
CA PRO A 109 3.24 6.68 12.83
C PRO A 109 2.40 5.41 12.71
N MET A 110 2.61 4.65 11.66
CA MET A 110 2.00 3.34 11.52
C MET A 110 2.69 2.36 12.46
N THR A 111 1.92 1.73 13.34
CA THR A 111 2.43 0.70 14.26
C THR A 111 2.58 -0.64 13.53
N LYS A 112 3.35 -1.56 14.11
CA LYS A 112 3.48 -2.93 13.58
C LYS A 112 2.12 -3.63 13.49
N PHE A 113 1.25 -3.41 14.48
CA PHE A 113 -0.09 -3.98 14.49
C PHE A 113 -0.94 -3.45 13.33
N MET A 114 -0.94 -2.14 13.10
CA MET A 114 -1.65 -1.50 11.99
C MET A 114 -1.16 -2.02 10.65
N TYR A 115 0.16 -2.14 10.48
CA TYR A 115 0.77 -2.69 9.27
C TYR A 115 0.32 -4.14 9.06
N TYR A 116 0.39 -4.97 10.09
CA TYR A 116 0.02 -6.37 10.02
C TYR A 116 -1.45 -6.56 9.64
N GLU A 117 -2.36 -5.81 10.26
CA GLU A 117 -3.78 -5.85 9.92
C GLU A 117 -4.04 -5.38 8.48
N GLY A 118 -3.39 -4.32 8.06
CA GLY A 118 -3.49 -3.83 6.69
C GLY A 118 -2.94 -4.81 5.67
N TRP A 119 -1.83 -5.45 5.97
CA TRP A 119 -1.23 -6.49 5.15
C TRP A 119 -2.14 -7.72 5.00
N LYS A 120 -2.76 -8.17 6.08
CA LYS A 120 -3.74 -9.27 6.03
C LYS A 120 -4.91 -8.93 5.10
N GLN A 121 -5.47 -7.74 5.26
CA GLN A 121 -6.59 -7.29 4.42
C GLN A 121 -6.17 -7.19 2.95
N PHE A 122 -5.02 -6.62 2.68
CA PHE A 122 -4.48 -6.53 1.32
C PHE A 122 -4.29 -7.90 0.69
N THR A 123 -3.69 -8.84 1.43
CA THR A 123 -3.42 -10.20 0.93
C THR A 123 -4.70 -10.93 0.57
N ILE A 124 -5.74 -10.82 1.39
CA ILE A 124 -7.06 -11.42 1.11
C ILE A 124 -7.65 -10.82 -0.17
N LEU A 125 -7.65 -9.50 -0.29
CA LEU A 125 -8.19 -8.82 -1.46
C LEU A 125 -7.43 -9.16 -2.73
N PHE A 126 -6.10 -9.19 -2.66
CA PHE A 126 -5.26 -9.54 -3.80
C PHE A 126 -5.55 -10.96 -4.29
N LYS A 127 -5.69 -11.90 -3.37
CA LYS A 127 -6.05 -13.28 -3.68
C LYS A 127 -7.42 -13.37 -4.37
N LEU A 128 -8.42 -12.67 -3.84
CA LEU A 128 -9.76 -12.62 -4.44
C LEU A 128 -9.72 -12.04 -5.86
N VAL A 129 -8.99 -10.97 -6.07
CA VAL A 129 -8.82 -10.36 -7.41
C VAL A 129 -8.16 -11.36 -8.36
N ALA A 130 -7.09 -12.02 -7.93
CA ALA A 130 -6.39 -13.01 -8.74
C ALA A 130 -7.30 -14.18 -9.12
N GLU A 131 -8.06 -14.72 -8.16
CA GLU A 131 -9.01 -15.79 -8.41
C GLU A 131 -10.12 -15.38 -9.39
N ASN A 132 -10.66 -14.17 -9.24
CA ASN A 132 -11.70 -13.66 -10.14
C ASN A 132 -11.17 -13.48 -11.58
N ILE A 133 -9.98 -12.94 -11.74
CA ILE A 133 -9.35 -12.82 -13.06
C ILE A 133 -9.15 -14.21 -13.68
N ALA A 134 -8.60 -15.15 -12.93
CA ALA A 134 -8.38 -16.51 -13.39
C ALA A 134 -9.68 -17.20 -13.80
N LYS A 135 -10.75 -17.04 -13.02
CA LYS A 135 -12.06 -17.60 -13.30
C LYS A 135 -12.67 -17.00 -14.57
N GLU A 136 -12.64 -15.68 -14.73
CA GLU A 136 -13.13 -15.01 -15.93
C GLU A 136 -12.45 -15.56 -17.19
N HIS A 137 -11.13 -15.62 -17.17
CA HIS A 137 -10.36 -16.13 -18.30
C HIS A 137 -10.66 -17.60 -18.58
N SER A 138 -10.81 -18.42 -17.54
CA SER A 138 -11.17 -19.82 -17.68
C SER A 138 -12.57 -19.97 -18.30
N ASP A 139 -13.56 -19.21 -17.82
CA ASP A 139 -14.94 -19.25 -18.30
C ASP A 139 -15.06 -18.80 -19.76
N PHE A 140 -14.28 -17.81 -20.16
CA PHE A 140 -14.30 -17.29 -21.54
C PHE A 140 -13.26 -17.91 -22.45
N GLY A 141 -12.40 -18.77 -21.94
CA GLY A 141 -11.35 -19.41 -22.73
C GLY A 141 -10.32 -18.44 -23.32
N VAL A 142 -10.18 -17.26 -22.72
CA VAL A 142 -9.30 -16.20 -23.23
C VAL A 142 -8.10 -16.04 -22.33
N TRP A 143 -6.99 -16.57 -22.76
CA TRP A 143 -5.68 -16.32 -22.14
C TRP A 143 -4.79 -15.57 -23.11
N ILE A 144 -4.29 -14.48 -22.64
CA ILE A 144 -3.36 -13.65 -23.42
C ILE A 144 -1.98 -13.78 -22.80
#